data_7303ad2115f508222bee9e47ff0447fc
#
_entry.id   7303ad2115f508222bee9e47ff0447fc
#
_cell.length_a   1.000
_cell.length_b   1.000
_cell.length_c   1.000
_cell.angle_alpha   90.00
_cell.angle_beta   90.00
_cell.angle_gamma   90.00
#
_symmetry.space_group_name_H-M   'P 1'
#
loop_
_entity.id
_entity.type
_entity.pdbx_description
1 polymer ?
#
loop_
_entity_poly.entity_id
_entity_poly.type
_entity_poly.pdbx_seq_one_letter_code
_entity_poly.pdbx_strand_id
1 'polypeptide(L)'
;MINKNNVAYIFLFLAALFWSGNFLVGKFASQYQVPPFSLNFYRWLFAWLILAPFTIQELFNKRSYILENYKYYTILGITSVTIFNSIVYYSLNFTQVISGVLMISTIPVMIIFISSILKIEKTNTFQIMGVTCSFIGVVLIITKANLGILMNLDFNKGDITMVFGMLSWATYSAL
;
A
#
# COMPACT_ATOMS: atom_id res chain seq x y z
N MET A 1 -13.47 -24.29 21.30
CA MET A 1 -13.89 -22.97 20.79
C MET A 1 -12.64 -22.18 20.39
N ILE A 2 -12.47 -21.86 19.11
CA ILE A 2 -11.36 -21.00 18.66
C ILE A 2 -11.67 -19.59 19.17
N ASN A 3 -10.76 -19.04 19.97
CA ASN A 3 -10.91 -17.68 20.48
C ASN A 3 -10.95 -16.69 19.31
N LYS A 4 -11.95 -15.79 19.28
CA LYS A 4 -12.10 -14.76 18.21
C LYS A 4 -10.81 -13.99 17.95
N ASN A 5 -10.02 -13.75 19.00
CA ASN A 5 -8.72 -13.07 18.87
C ASN A 5 -7.70 -13.90 18.09
N ASN A 6 -7.68 -15.23 18.25
CA ASN A 6 -6.75 -16.09 17.51
C ASN A 6 -7.08 -16.12 16.01
N VAL A 7 -8.38 -16.09 15.67
CA VAL A 7 -8.83 -15.99 14.28
C VAL A 7 -8.38 -14.66 13.66
N ALA A 8 -8.51 -13.56 14.38
CA ALA A 8 -8.06 -12.25 13.92
C ALA A 8 -6.54 -12.22 13.65
N TYR A 9 -5.73 -12.79 14.54
CA TYR A 9 -4.28 -12.88 14.33
C TYR A 9 -3.90 -13.73 13.12
N ILE A 10 -4.61 -14.85 12.89
CA ILE A 10 -4.40 -15.68 11.69
C ILE A 10 -4.71 -14.88 10.43
N PHE A 11 -5.83 -14.15 10.39
CA PHE A 11 -6.17 -13.32 9.23
C PHE A 11 -5.17 -12.18 9.01
N LEU A 12 -4.68 -11.54 10.06
CA LEU A 12 -3.64 -10.52 9.95
C LEU A 12 -2.34 -11.09 9.38
N PHE A 13 -1.93 -12.27 9.85
CA PHE A 13 -0.75 -12.96 9.32
C PHE A 13 -0.92 -13.31 7.84
N LEU A 14 -2.06 -13.91 7.46
CA LEU A 14 -2.35 -14.24 6.07
C LEU A 14 -2.41 -12.99 5.19
N ALA A 15 -3.01 -11.90 5.65
CA ALA A 15 -3.05 -10.64 4.93
C ALA A 15 -1.63 -10.10 4.66
N ALA A 16 -0.75 -10.11 5.66
CA ALA A 16 0.63 -9.70 5.51
C ALA A 16 1.40 -10.61 4.53
N LEU A 17 1.19 -11.93 4.62
CA LEU A 17 1.81 -12.92 3.74
C LEU A 17 1.40 -12.69 2.28
N PHE A 18 0.09 -12.58 2.00
CA PHE A 18 -0.40 -12.32 0.65
C PHE A 18 0.04 -10.96 0.12
N TRP A 19 0.10 -9.94 0.99
CA TRP A 19 0.55 -8.62 0.59
C TRP A 19 2.05 -8.60 0.23
N SER A 20 2.89 -9.30 1.00
CA SER A 20 4.31 -9.45 0.65
C SER A 20 4.49 -10.18 -0.70
N GLY A 21 3.70 -11.22 -0.96
CA GLY A 21 3.67 -11.93 -2.24
C GLY A 21 3.35 -11.02 -3.43
N ASN A 22 2.53 -9.99 -3.24
CA ASN A 22 2.20 -9.03 -4.28
C ASN A 22 3.43 -8.30 -4.86
N PHE A 23 4.40 -7.94 -4.02
CA PHE A 23 5.66 -7.31 -4.46
C PHE A 23 6.53 -8.26 -5.27
N LEU A 24 6.59 -9.52 -4.85
CA LEU A 24 7.31 -10.56 -5.59
C LEU A 24 6.69 -10.77 -6.97
N VAL A 25 5.36 -10.91 -7.03
CA VAL A 25 4.63 -11.04 -8.32
C VAL A 25 4.87 -9.82 -9.20
N GLY A 26 4.84 -8.61 -8.65
CA GLY A 26 5.15 -7.39 -9.38
C GLY A 26 6.56 -7.38 -9.95
N LYS A 27 7.54 -7.87 -9.19
CA LYS A 27 8.94 -7.97 -9.67
C LYS A 27 9.12 -9.04 -10.74
N PHE A 28 8.51 -10.21 -10.57
CA PHE A 28 8.52 -11.24 -11.62
C PHE A 28 7.86 -10.73 -12.91
N ALA A 29 6.70 -10.09 -12.80
CA ALA A 29 6.02 -9.50 -13.96
C ALA A 29 6.91 -8.48 -14.68
N SER A 30 7.65 -7.68 -13.94
CA SER A 30 8.65 -6.74 -14.48
C SER A 30 9.75 -7.47 -15.27
N GLN A 31 10.26 -8.60 -14.79
CA GLN A 31 11.29 -9.38 -15.48
C GLN A 31 10.79 -9.95 -16.82
N TYR A 32 9.50 -10.31 -16.88
CA TYR A 32 8.85 -10.79 -18.10
C TYR A 32 8.23 -9.66 -18.96
N GLN A 33 8.57 -8.40 -18.66
CA GLN A 33 8.09 -7.22 -19.39
C GLN A 33 6.55 -7.10 -19.46
N VAL A 34 5.85 -7.61 -18.46
CA VAL A 34 4.39 -7.46 -18.37
C VAL A 34 4.07 -6.00 -18.06
N PRO A 35 3.22 -5.34 -18.87
CA PRO A 35 2.87 -3.94 -18.63
C PRO A 35 2.23 -3.75 -17.25
N PRO A 36 2.71 -2.80 -16.42
CA PRO A 36 2.23 -2.58 -15.06
C PRO A 36 0.72 -2.33 -14.96
N PHE A 37 0.18 -1.57 -15.89
CA PHE A 37 -1.25 -1.26 -15.92
C PHE A 37 -2.10 -2.50 -16.26
N SER A 38 -1.62 -3.34 -17.20
CA SER A 38 -2.30 -4.60 -17.53
C SER A 38 -2.29 -5.56 -16.36
N LEU A 39 -1.15 -5.70 -15.67
CA LEU A 39 -1.05 -6.52 -14.47
C LEU A 39 -2.05 -6.05 -13.39
N ASN A 40 -2.10 -4.75 -13.15
CA ASN A 40 -3.02 -4.17 -12.18
C ASN A 40 -4.48 -4.42 -12.58
N PHE A 41 -4.83 -4.15 -13.83
CA PHE A 41 -6.17 -4.34 -14.34
C PHE A 41 -6.65 -5.78 -14.21
N TYR A 42 -5.90 -6.76 -14.73
CA TYR A 42 -6.30 -8.16 -14.67
C TYR A 42 -6.38 -8.69 -13.25
N ARG A 43 -5.47 -8.30 -12.37
CA ARG A 43 -5.50 -8.68 -10.96
C ARG A 43 -6.79 -8.23 -10.28
N TRP A 44 -7.18 -6.97 -10.47
CA TRP A 44 -8.41 -6.45 -9.87
C TRP A 44 -9.67 -6.96 -10.56
N LEU A 45 -9.61 -7.19 -11.87
CA LEU A 45 -10.71 -7.83 -12.60
C LEU A 45 -10.99 -9.23 -12.06
N PHE A 46 -9.95 -10.07 -11.90
CA PHE A 46 -10.12 -11.41 -11.32
C PHE A 46 -10.57 -11.36 -9.87
N ALA A 47 -10.02 -10.45 -9.07
CA ALA A 47 -10.48 -10.26 -7.69
C ALA A 47 -11.96 -9.87 -7.64
N TRP A 48 -12.39 -8.97 -8.52
CA TRP A 48 -13.80 -8.57 -8.62
C TRP A 48 -14.69 -9.74 -9.07
N LEU A 49 -14.29 -10.50 -10.08
CA LEU A 49 -15.05 -11.66 -10.57
C LEU A 49 -15.24 -12.72 -9.47
N ILE A 50 -14.21 -12.95 -8.63
CA ILE A 50 -14.28 -13.90 -7.51
C ILE A 50 -15.17 -13.35 -6.39
N LEU A 51 -15.11 -12.08 -6.08
CA LEU A 51 -15.84 -11.47 -4.98
C LEU A 51 -17.28 -11.10 -5.35
N ALA A 52 -17.56 -10.81 -6.63
CA ALA A 52 -18.87 -10.37 -7.08
C ALA A 52 -20.03 -11.28 -6.64
N PRO A 53 -19.94 -12.61 -6.75
CA PRO A 53 -21.04 -13.50 -6.31
C PRO A 53 -21.40 -13.33 -4.83
N PHE A 54 -20.45 -12.95 -4.00
CA PHE A 54 -20.63 -12.79 -2.54
C PHE A 54 -21.07 -11.39 -2.13
N THR A 55 -20.78 -10.38 -2.95
CA THR A 55 -20.95 -8.96 -2.57
C THR A 55 -22.02 -8.24 -3.39
N ILE A 56 -22.42 -8.78 -4.54
CA ILE A 56 -23.30 -8.08 -5.48
C ILE A 56 -24.66 -7.74 -4.88
N GLN A 57 -25.23 -8.62 -4.06
CA GLN A 57 -26.51 -8.37 -3.42
C GLN A 57 -26.45 -7.21 -2.42
N GLU A 58 -25.36 -7.12 -1.64
CA GLU A 58 -25.14 -6.00 -0.72
C GLU A 58 -24.93 -4.68 -1.45
N LEU A 59 -24.21 -4.72 -2.58
CA LEU A 59 -24.00 -3.55 -3.44
C LEU A 59 -25.34 -3.03 -3.99
N PHE A 60 -26.22 -3.92 -4.44
CA PHE A 60 -27.58 -3.53 -4.87
C PHE A 60 -28.41 -2.94 -3.74
N ASN A 61 -28.36 -3.53 -2.55
CA ASN A 61 -29.10 -3.02 -1.39
C ASN A 61 -28.62 -1.62 -0.96
N LYS A 62 -27.31 -1.36 -1.06
CA LYS A 62 -26.69 -0.09 -0.67
C LYS A 62 -26.48 0.88 -1.84
N ARG A 63 -27.06 0.60 -3.02
CA ARG A 63 -26.81 1.40 -4.24
C ARG A 63 -27.10 2.90 -4.09
N SER A 64 -28.19 3.26 -3.38
CA SER A 64 -28.54 4.67 -3.16
C SER A 64 -27.44 5.39 -2.39
N TYR A 65 -27.01 4.81 -1.28
CA TYR A 65 -25.92 5.35 -0.47
C TYR A 65 -24.59 5.47 -1.24
N ILE A 66 -24.27 4.46 -2.07
CA ILE A 66 -23.06 4.47 -2.90
C ILE A 66 -23.15 5.59 -3.96
N LEU A 67 -24.31 5.75 -4.60
CA LEU A 67 -24.52 6.79 -5.61
C LEU A 67 -24.51 8.20 -5.01
N GLU A 68 -25.03 8.39 -3.80
CA GLU A 68 -24.96 9.67 -3.08
C GLU A 68 -23.51 10.07 -2.76
N ASN A 69 -22.66 9.06 -2.46
CA ASN A 69 -21.26 9.25 -2.09
C ASN A 69 -20.27 8.85 -3.20
N TYR A 70 -20.70 8.83 -4.47
CA TYR A 70 -19.90 8.30 -5.57
C TYR A 70 -18.53 8.98 -5.71
N LYS A 71 -18.45 10.29 -5.49
CA LYS A 71 -17.19 11.04 -5.56
C LYS A 71 -16.16 10.53 -4.57
N TYR A 72 -16.60 10.29 -3.33
CA TYR A 72 -15.76 9.75 -2.27
C TYR A 72 -15.22 8.36 -2.64
N TYR A 73 -16.11 7.43 -3.03
CA TYR A 73 -15.70 6.09 -3.43
C TYR A 73 -14.82 6.07 -4.69
N THR A 74 -15.06 7.01 -5.62
CA THR A 74 -14.22 7.15 -6.81
C THR A 74 -12.80 7.59 -6.45
N ILE A 75 -12.66 8.58 -5.57
CA ILE A 75 -11.35 9.04 -5.08
C ILE A 75 -10.62 7.89 -4.38
N LEU A 76 -11.29 7.17 -3.48
CA LEU A 76 -10.71 6.01 -2.79
C LEU A 76 -10.24 4.94 -3.79
N GLY A 77 -11.06 4.60 -4.79
CA GLY A 77 -10.71 3.62 -5.82
C GLY A 77 -9.53 4.06 -6.69
N ILE A 78 -9.51 5.33 -7.10
CA ILE A 78 -8.41 5.88 -7.91
C ILE A 78 -7.10 5.87 -7.12
N THR A 79 -7.12 6.34 -5.88
CA THR A 79 -5.90 6.47 -5.07
C THR A 79 -5.35 5.12 -4.62
N SER A 80 -6.21 4.18 -4.19
CA SER A 80 -5.78 2.88 -3.67
C SER A 80 -5.53 1.83 -4.75
N VAL A 81 -6.40 1.76 -5.75
CA VAL A 81 -6.36 0.71 -6.77
C VAL A 81 -5.58 1.14 -8.00
N THR A 82 -5.98 2.27 -8.59
CA THR A 82 -5.44 2.67 -9.89
C THR A 82 -4.04 3.25 -9.75
N ILE A 83 -3.88 4.30 -8.95
CA ILE A 83 -2.59 5.01 -8.84
C ILE A 83 -1.58 4.19 -8.06
N PHE A 84 -1.88 3.80 -6.83
CA PHE A 84 -0.93 3.11 -5.96
C PHE A 84 -0.37 1.85 -6.60
N ASN A 85 -1.22 0.90 -6.98
CA ASN A 85 -0.74 -0.37 -7.50
C ASN A 85 -0.02 -0.23 -8.85
N SER A 86 -0.53 0.63 -9.75
CA SER A 86 0.12 0.84 -11.05
C SER A 86 1.48 1.48 -10.90
N ILE A 87 1.63 2.46 -10.01
CA ILE A 87 2.92 3.10 -9.72
C ILE A 87 3.87 2.10 -9.07
N VAL A 88 3.42 1.30 -8.11
CA VAL A 88 4.26 0.28 -7.47
C VAL A 88 4.80 -0.70 -8.51
N TYR A 89 3.96 -1.25 -9.38
CA TYR A 89 4.41 -2.17 -10.41
C TYR A 89 5.32 -1.50 -11.44
N TYR A 90 5.03 -0.25 -11.82
CA TYR A 90 5.91 0.52 -12.68
C TYR A 90 7.28 0.74 -12.04
N SER A 91 7.32 1.12 -10.78
CA SER A 91 8.55 1.38 -10.03
C SER A 91 9.43 0.13 -9.92
N LEU A 92 8.83 -1.05 -9.76
CA LEU A 92 9.55 -2.33 -9.66
C LEU A 92 10.30 -2.71 -10.95
N ASN A 93 10.04 -2.03 -12.09
CA ASN A 93 10.88 -2.19 -13.29
C ASN A 93 12.27 -1.58 -13.12
N PHE A 94 12.39 -0.58 -12.25
CA PHE A 94 13.62 0.22 -12.10
C PHE A 94 14.28 0.02 -10.74
N THR A 95 13.56 -0.47 -9.73
CA THR A 95 14.07 -0.64 -8.37
C THR A 95 13.97 -2.08 -7.87
N GLN A 96 14.64 -2.36 -6.76
CA GLN A 96 14.59 -3.67 -6.10
C GLN A 96 13.39 -3.76 -5.16
N VAL A 97 12.90 -4.98 -4.91
CA VAL A 97 11.82 -5.25 -3.96
C VAL A 97 12.14 -4.69 -2.57
N ILE A 98 13.40 -4.81 -2.14
CA ILE A 98 13.88 -4.31 -0.85
C ILE A 98 13.68 -2.80 -0.72
N SER A 99 14.03 -2.03 -1.76
CA SER A 99 13.79 -0.58 -1.79
C SER A 99 12.30 -0.26 -1.72
N GLY A 100 11.47 -1.03 -2.45
CA GLY A 100 10.02 -0.88 -2.37
C GLY A 100 9.45 -1.11 -0.96
N VAL A 101 9.93 -2.14 -0.27
CA VAL A 101 9.51 -2.42 1.12
C VAL A 101 9.97 -1.32 2.09
N LEU A 102 11.18 -0.75 1.87
CA LEU A 102 11.62 0.44 2.61
C LEU A 102 10.66 1.60 2.45
N MET A 103 10.30 1.89 1.21
CA MET A 103 9.38 2.99 0.91
C MET A 103 8.02 2.81 1.57
N ILE A 104 7.48 1.57 1.67
CA ILE A 104 6.23 1.29 2.39
C ILE A 104 6.32 1.73 3.85
N SER A 105 7.46 1.58 4.50
CA SER A 105 7.63 1.98 5.90
C SER A 105 7.50 3.49 6.12
N THR A 106 7.54 4.30 5.05
CA THR A 106 7.29 5.73 5.10
C THR A 106 5.80 6.09 5.13
N ILE A 107 4.91 5.15 4.75
CA ILE A 107 3.46 5.39 4.66
C ILE A 107 2.88 5.92 5.98
N PRO A 108 3.14 5.36 7.16
CA PRO A 108 2.59 5.87 8.41
C PRO A 108 2.99 7.33 8.69
N VAL A 109 4.22 7.71 8.32
CA VAL A 109 4.68 9.12 8.42
C VAL A 109 3.85 10.01 7.51
N MET A 110 3.64 9.57 6.26
CA MET A 110 2.85 10.32 5.27
C MET A 110 1.38 10.42 5.68
N ILE A 111 0.79 9.37 6.25
CA ILE A 111 -0.59 9.40 6.77
C ILE A 111 -0.72 10.46 7.86
N ILE A 112 0.18 10.47 8.84
CA ILE A 112 0.17 11.47 9.93
C ILE A 112 0.28 12.89 9.35
N PHE A 113 1.18 13.08 8.39
CA PHE A 113 1.37 14.39 7.75
C PHE A 113 0.11 14.85 7.01
N ILE A 114 -0.49 13.98 6.19
CA ILE A 114 -1.71 14.28 5.42
C ILE A 114 -2.89 14.51 6.36
N SER A 115 -3.10 13.64 7.36
CA SER A 115 -4.20 13.78 8.34
C SER A 115 -4.09 15.08 9.15
N SER A 116 -2.85 15.50 9.47
CA SER A 116 -2.60 16.77 10.15
C SER A 116 -2.93 17.98 9.27
N ILE A 117 -2.52 17.97 7.99
CA ILE A 117 -2.83 19.04 7.02
C ILE A 117 -4.34 19.15 6.79
N LEU A 118 -5.00 18.01 6.60
CA LEU A 118 -6.45 17.95 6.36
C LEU A 118 -7.27 18.14 7.63
N LYS A 119 -6.61 18.24 8.80
CA LYS A 119 -7.25 18.39 10.13
C LYS A 119 -8.26 17.28 10.43
N ILE A 120 -8.04 16.08 9.91
CA ILE A 120 -8.91 14.93 10.12
C ILE A 120 -8.71 14.36 11.53
N GLU A 121 -7.46 14.25 11.95
CA GLU A 121 -7.09 13.76 13.28
C GLU A 121 -6.04 14.65 13.95
N LYS A 122 -6.11 14.73 15.29
CA LYS A 122 -5.06 15.37 16.09
C LYS A 122 -3.94 14.36 16.34
N THR A 123 -2.78 14.64 15.85
CA THR A 123 -1.60 13.79 16.06
C THR A 123 -1.12 13.88 17.50
N ASN A 124 -0.91 12.71 18.13
CA ASN A 124 -0.34 12.62 19.48
C ASN A 124 1.20 12.45 19.37
N THR A 125 1.92 13.06 20.31
CA THR A 125 3.40 12.95 20.41
C THR A 125 3.86 11.48 20.46
N PHE A 126 3.13 10.61 21.17
CA PHE A 126 3.45 9.18 21.23
C PHE A 126 3.32 8.48 19.86
N GLN A 127 2.36 8.88 19.02
CA GLN A 127 2.24 8.36 17.66
C GLN A 127 3.44 8.76 16.80
N ILE A 128 3.87 10.02 16.89
CA ILE A 128 5.06 10.51 16.17
C ILE A 128 6.31 9.73 16.61
N MET A 129 6.51 9.57 17.91
CA MET A 129 7.64 8.80 18.45
C MET A 129 7.61 7.34 17.98
N GLY A 130 6.44 6.68 18.04
CA GLY A 130 6.29 5.29 17.60
C GLY A 130 6.60 5.11 16.12
N VAL A 131 6.09 5.99 15.26
CA VAL A 131 6.34 5.94 13.81
C VAL A 131 7.81 6.24 13.50
N THR A 132 8.41 7.23 14.17
CA THR A 132 9.84 7.54 14.00
C THR A 132 10.72 6.36 14.42
N CYS A 133 10.41 5.73 15.55
CA CYS A 133 11.12 4.54 16.02
C CYS A 133 10.98 3.36 15.04
N SER A 134 9.77 3.12 14.52
CA SER A 134 9.51 2.10 13.51
C SER A 134 10.29 2.36 12.22
N PHE A 135 10.30 3.59 11.73
CA PHE A 135 11.05 3.99 10.54
C PHE A 135 12.55 3.75 10.70
N ILE A 136 13.13 4.18 11.83
CA ILE A 136 14.55 3.94 12.16
C ILE A 136 14.82 2.43 12.21
N GLY A 137 13.95 1.65 12.84
CA GLY A 137 14.07 0.19 12.90
C GLY A 137 14.12 -0.45 11.51
N VAL A 138 13.25 -0.04 10.60
CA VAL A 138 13.23 -0.54 9.21
C VAL A 138 14.53 -0.17 8.49
N VAL A 139 14.99 1.08 8.61
CA VAL A 139 16.25 1.54 8.02
C VAL A 139 17.42 0.70 8.54
N LEU A 140 17.52 0.46 9.86
CA LEU A 140 18.58 -0.35 10.46
C LEU A 140 18.57 -1.80 9.95
N ILE A 141 17.40 -2.43 9.84
CA ILE A 141 17.27 -3.80 9.33
C ILE A 141 17.76 -3.90 7.88
N ILE A 142 17.36 -2.98 7.03
CA ILE A 142 17.66 -3.04 5.60
C ILE A 142 19.11 -2.68 5.32
N THR A 143 19.64 -1.69 6.03
CA THR A 143 21.06 -1.33 5.92
C THR A 143 21.98 -2.30 6.67
N LYS A 144 21.43 -3.32 7.35
CA LYS A 144 22.20 -4.21 8.24
C LYS A 144 23.06 -3.43 9.24
N ALA A 145 22.54 -2.31 9.73
CA ALA A 145 23.24 -1.34 10.59
C ALA A 145 24.54 -0.79 9.98
N ASN A 146 24.71 -0.84 8.66
CA ASN A 146 25.88 -0.32 7.94
C ASN A 146 25.52 0.99 7.25
N LEU A 147 26.00 2.10 7.79
CA LEU A 147 25.77 3.43 7.23
C LEU A 147 26.34 3.58 5.81
N GLY A 148 27.39 2.85 5.46
CA GLY A 148 27.95 2.84 4.11
C GLY A 148 26.93 2.36 3.06
N ILE A 149 26.06 1.43 3.40
CA ILE A 149 24.97 1.00 2.51
C ILE A 149 23.97 2.13 2.30
N LEU A 150 23.66 2.90 3.34
CA LEU A 150 22.75 4.03 3.25
C LEU A 150 23.34 5.18 2.40
N MET A 151 24.63 5.43 2.53
CA MET A 151 25.32 6.49 1.78
C MET A 151 25.52 6.16 0.30
N ASN A 152 25.54 4.86 -0.05
CA ASN A 152 25.69 4.36 -1.42
C ASN A 152 24.34 3.96 -2.06
N LEU A 153 23.21 4.39 -1.49
CA LEU A 153 21.89 4.21 -2.12
C LEU A 153 21.80 5.15 -3.33
N ASP A 154 21.98 4.57 -4.51
CA ASP A 154 21.69 5.27 -5.77
C ASP A 154 20.18 5.34 -5.98
N PHE A 155 19.61 6.50 -5.72
CA PHE A 155 18.20 6.76 -6.00
C PHE A 155 17.94 6.74 -7.50
N ASN A 156 17.09 5.83 -7.92
CA ASN A 156 16.73 5.67 -9.33
C ASN A 156 15.30 6.15 -9.61
N LYS A 157 14.91 6.14 -10.88
CA LYS A 157 13.55 6.54 -11.30
C LYS A 157 12.45 5.73 -10.59
N GLY A 158 12.71 4.46 -10.28
CA GLY A 158 11.78 3.60 -9.56
C GLY A 158 11.54 4.08 -8.13
N ASP A 159 12.59 4.50 -7.44
CA ASP A 159 12.47 4.98 -6.06
C ASP A 159 11.67 6.28 -6.01
N ILE A 160 11.95 7.22 -6.92
CA ILE A 160 11.19 8.48 -7.00
C ILE A 160 9.71 8.22 -7.31
N THR A 161 9.42 7.37 -8.30
CA THR A 161 8.03 7.05 -8.64
C THR A 161 7.34 6.30 -7.51
N MET A 162 8.05 5.44 -6.77
CA MET A 162 7.51 4.72 -5.62
C MET A 162 7.01 5.68 -4.52
N VAL A 163 7.71 6.81 -4.27
CA VAL A 163 7.26 7.83 -3.31
C VAL A 163 5.86 8.35 -3.66
N PHE A 164 5.58 8.61 -4.95
CA PHE A 164 4.24 9.03 -5.38
C PHE A 164 3.18 7.93 -5.14
N GLY A 165 3.55 6.67 -5.33
CA GLY A 165 2.68 5.55 -4.95
C GLY A 165 2.36 5.55 -3.45
N MET A 166 3.38 5.72 -2.60
CA MET A 166 3.19 5.78 -1.15
C MET A 166 2.34 6.97 -0.72
N LEU A 167 2.52 8.14 -1.33
CA LEU A 167 1.65 9.30 -1.12
C LEU A 167 0.19 9.02 -1.50
N SER A 168 -0.04 8.35 -2.63
CA SER A 168 -1.38 7.95 -3.06
C SER A 168 -2.05 7.02 -2.04
N TRP A 169 -1.33 6.01 -1.56
CA TRP A 169 -1.83 5.11 -0.53
C TRP A 169 -2.06 5.81 0.81
N ALA A 170 -1.16 6.70 1.20
CA ALA A 170 -1.31 7.49 2.42
C ALA A 170 -2.54 8.41 2.35
N THR A 171 -2.81 9.00 1.19
CA THR A 171 -4.02 9.80 0.95
C THR A 171 -5.27 8.95 1.09
N TYR A 172 -5.30 7.77 0.45
CA TYR A 172 -6.38 6.81 0.61
C TYR A 172 -6.62 6.41 2.06
N SER A 173 -5.54 6.19 2.82
CA SER A 173 -5.63 5.74 4.21
C SER A 173 -6.03 6.85 5.19
N ALA A 174 -5.80 8.12 4.81
CA ALA A 174 -6.14 9.29 5.61
C ALA A 174 -7.59 9.76 5.41
N LEU A 175 -8.22 9.43 4.26
CA LEU A 175 -9.60 9.78 3.92
C LEU A 175 -10.60 8.76 4.46
#